data_b721bef5edb987d3c7d14abf69a7e689
#
_entry.id   b721bef5edb987d3c7d14abf69a7e689
#
_cell.length_a   1.000
_cell.length_b   1.000
_cell.length_c   1.000
_cell.angle_alpha   90.00
_cell.angle_beta   90.00
_cell.angle_gamma   90.00
#
_symmetry.space_group_name_H-M   'P 1'
#
loop_
_entity.id
_entity.type
_entity.pdbx_description
1 polymer ?
#
loop_
_entity_poly.entity_id
_entity_poly.type
_entity_poly.pdbx_seq_one_letter_code
_entity_poly.pdbx_strand_id
1 'polypeptide(L)'
;MKPFYKLVGAVVCSLLFTGTSVFAYGKTILYVPQDDRPVDYAYTVKTAKEAGYTVLTPPRQYLSGSNFHGSPEQLMDWVEAHAPEADAMVLSVDSLVYGGLVDSRKHNFDTDTLMNRLRNVEALHAKYGHVPIYAFSTVMRSPWTGGKGVEPDYYLKFGNDIYELAALQNKADTEVLTPEERSRWFAVMRRVPLEYLQDWYKRRQKNMAVNYRLI
;
A
#
# COMPACT_ATOMS: atom_id res chain seq x y z
N MET A 1 40.82 60.53 9.19
CA MET A 1 40.83 59.05 9.20
C MET A 1 39.40 58.56 9.36
N LYS A 2 38.76 58.06 8.32
CA LYS A 2 37.38 57.49 8.37
C LYS A 2 37.50 55.98 8.17
N PRO A 3 36.75 55.14 8.89
CA PRO A 3 37.04 53.73 9.02
C PRO A 3 36.53 52.91 7.83
N PHE A 4 37.39 52.01 7.39
CA PHE A 4 37.28 51.09 6.26
C PHE A 4 36.47 49.82 6.57
N TYR A 5 35.66 49.79 7.63
CA TYR A 5 35.04 48.58 8.17
C TYR A 5 33.60 48.32 7.72
N LYS A 6 33.03 49.13 6.83
CA LYS A 6 31.64 48.93 6.40
C LYS A 6 31.46 48.15 5.10
N LEU A 7 32.53 47.73 4.43
CA LEU A 7 32.41 47.02 3.12
C LEU A 7 32.67 45.54 3.17
N VAL A 8 33.17 44.99 4.30
CA VAL A 8 33.46 43.56 4.41
C VAL A 8 32.28 42.75 4.94
N GLY A 9 31.28 43.37 5.57
CA GLY A 9 30.12 42.68 6.14
C GLY A 9 29.04 42.28 5.14
N ALA A 10 29.01 42.87 3.94
CA ALA A 10 27.94 42.64 2.97
C ALA A 10 28.22 41.48 1.96
N VAL A 11 29.46 41.03 1.86
CA VAL A 11 29.84 39.96 0.90
C VAL A 11 29.76 38.57 1.52
N VAL A 12 29.79 38.43 2.84
CA VAL A 12 29.78 37.11 3.51
C VAL A 12 28.36 36.55 3.70
N CYS A 13 27.30 37.40 3.69
CA CYS A 13 25.93 36.94 3.82
C CYS A 13 25.28 36.45 2.50
N SER A 14 25.90 36.66 1.35
CA SER A 14 25.32 36.25 0.06
C SER A 14 25.74 34.88 -0.41
N LEU A 15 26.60 34.17 0.34
CA LEU A 15 27.14 32.86 -0.05
C LEU A 15 26.53 31.65 0.71
N LEU A 16 25.55 31.92 1.59
CA LEU A 16 24.95 30.84 2.42
C LEU A 16 23.56 30.40 1.98
N PHE A 17 23.05 30.86 0.84
CA PHE A 17 21.76 30.44 0.30
C PHE A 17 21.83 29.91 -1.14
N THR A 18 22.92 29.30 -1.53
CA THR A 18 22.86 28.32 -2.59
C THR A 18 22.56 26.96 -1.93
N GLY A 19 21.36 26.82 -1.38
CA GLY A 19 20.76 25.52 -1.22
C GLY A 19 20.73 24.91 -2.61
N THR A 20 21.73 24.11 -2.95
CA THR A 20 21.67 23.23 -4.10
C THR A 20 20.47 22.34 -3.85
N SER A 21 19.33 22.70 -4.43
CA SER A 21 18.28 21.73 -4.72
C SER A 21 18.99 20.68 -5.57
N VAL A 22 19.44 19.61 -4.94
CA VAL A 22 19.90 18.43 -5.64
C VAL A 22 18.62 17.88 -6.29
N PHE A 23 18.23 18.49 -7.41
CA PHE A 23 17.25 17.89 -8.28
C PHE A 23 17.85 16.53 -8.65
N ALA A 24 17.13 15.47 -8.34
CA ALA A 24 17.48 14.11 -8.73
C ALA A 24 17.31 13.95 -10.27
N TYR A 25 17.87 14.88 -11.01
CA TYR A 25 17.75 14.98 -12.46
C TYR A 25 18.33 13.73 -13.09
N GLY A 26 17.48 12.98 -13.78
CA GLY A 26 17.91 11.79 -14.53
C GLY A 26 17.82 10.47 -13.75
N LYS A 27 17.41 10.44 -12.48
CA LYS A 27 17.21 9.15 -11.77
C LYS A 27 15.94 8.46 -12.21
N THR A 28 16.02 7.14 -12.35
CA THR A 28 14.92 6.28 -12.78
C THR A 28 14.25 5.62 -11.58
N ILE A 29 12.94 5.81 -11.45
CA ILE A 29 12.10 5.13 -10.46
C ILE A 29 11.29 4.05 -11.16
N LEU A 30 11.42 2.80 -10.73
CA LEU A 30 10.51 1.73 -11.08
C LEU A 30 9.31 1.77 -10.13
N TYR A 31 8.12 1.99 -10.66
CA TYR A 31 6.91 2.20 -9.87
C TYR A 31 5.82 1.19 -10.22
N VAL A 32 5.43 0.39 -9.25
CA VAL A 32 4.23 -0.46 -9.30
C VAL A 32 3.13 0.20 -8.47
N PRO A 33 2.09 0.78 -9.10
CA PRO A 33 0.97 1.40 -8.39
C PRO A 33 0.06 0.37 -7.73
N GLN A 34 -0.81 0.83 -6.83
CA GLN A 34 -1.77 -0.02 -6.16
C GLN A 34 -2.91 -0.50 -7.07
N ASP A 35 -3.27 0.31 -8.05
CA ASP A 35 -4.22 0.00 -9.12
C ASP A 35 -4.12 1.04 -10.26
N ASP A 36 -5.04 0.98 -11.22
CA ASP A 36 -5.05 1.85 -12.42
C ASP A 36 -5.70 3.21 -12.21
N ARG A 37 -6.24 3.51 -11.03
CA ARG A 37 -6.92 4.78 -10.76
C ARG A 37 -5.98 5.97 -10.94
N PRO A 38 -6.51 7.13 -11.41
CA PRO A 38 -5.68 8.32 -11.65
C PRO A 38 -4.84 8.76 -10.44
N VAL A 39 -5.38 8.64 -9.22
CA VAL A 39 -4.68 9.03 -7.98
C VAL A 39 -3.46 8.14 -7.72
N ASP A 40 -3.58 6.85 -7.97
CA ASP A 40 -2.51 5.88 -7.72
C ASP A 40 -1.52 5.81 -8.92
N TYR A 41 -1.99 6.02 -10.14
CA TYR A 41 -1.18 5.91 -11.35
C TYR A 41 -0.82 7.27 -11.95
N ALA A 42 -1.78 7.94 -12.59
CA ALA A 42 -1.49 9.08 -13.46
C ALA A 42 -0.94 10.30 -12.70
N TYR A 43 -1.51 10.62 -11.54
CA TYR A 43 -1.09 11.78 -10.75
C TYR A 43 0.26 11.53 -10.08
N THR A 44 0.49 10.33 -9.57
CA THR A 44 1.77 9.94 -8.97
C THR A 44 2.90 10.00 -10.00
N VAL A 45 2.68 9.40 -11.18
CA VAL A 45 3.66 9.42 -12.27
C VAL A 45 3.93 10.86 -12.75
N LYS A 46 2.87 11.68 -12.90
CA LYS A 46 3.02 13.07 -13.29
C LYS A 46 3.86 13.85 -12.28
N THR A 47 3.54 13.73 -11.00
CA THR A 47 4.26 14.42 -9.91
C THR A 47 5.74 14.03 -9.87
N ALA A 48 6.05 12.76 -10.01
CA ALA A 48 7.44 12.29 -10.03
C ALA A 48 8.19 12.82 -11.27
N LYS A 49 7.57 12.84 -12.46
CA LYS A 49 8.17 13.41 -13.67
C LYS A 49 8.40 14.91 -13.56
N GLU A 50 7.47 15.65 -12.97
CA GLU A 50 7.61 17.09 -12.71
C GLU A 50 8.73 17.39 -11.71
N ALA A 51 9.03 16.45 -10.81
CA ALA A 51 10.16 16.50 -9.91
C ALA A 51 11.51 16.08 -10.56
N GLY A 52 11.53 15.76 -11.86
CA GLY A 52 12.75 15.46 -12.62
C GLY A 52 13.12 13.97 -12.68
N TYR A 53 12.26 13.05 -12.23
CA TYR A 53 12.49 11.62 -12.33
C TYR A 53 12.04 11.04 -13.68
N THR A 54 12.77 10.04 -14.17
CA THR A 54 12.22 9.08 -15.13
C THR A 54 11.41 8.04 -14.37
N VAL A 55 10.19 7.72 -14.84
CA VAL A 55 9.34 6.75 -14.15
C VAL A 55 9.01 5.61 -15.10
N LEU A 56 9.45 4.41 -14.74
CA LEU A 56 9.06 3.15 -15.38
C LEU A 56 7.81 2.63 -14.69
N THR A 57 6.78 2.30 -15.46
CA THR A 57 5.52 1.73 -14.96
C THR A 57 5.12 0.51 -15.77
N PRO A 58 4.49 -0.50 -15.14
CA PRO A 58 4.03 -1.67 -15.86
C PRO A 58 2.93 -1.31 -16.87
N PRO A 59 2.72 -2.14 -17.90
CA PRO A 59 1.57 -2.03 -18.78
C PRO A 59 0.28 -2.01 -17.97
N ARG A 60 -0.63 -1.08 -18.29
CA ARG A 60 -1.89 -0.92 -17.54
C ARG A 60 -2.74 -2.19 -17.48
N GLN A 61 -2.65 -3.03 -18.46
CA GLN A 61 -3.37 -4.31 -18.51
C GLN A 61 -2.94 -5.32 -17.43
N TYR A 62 -1.81 -5.10 -16.74
CA TYR A 62 -1.37 -5.92 -15.62
C TYR A 62 -1.89 -5.39 -14.28
N LEU A 63 -2.33 -4.14 -14.24
CA LEU A 63 -2.88 -3.52 -13.04
C LEU A 63 -4.34 -3.90 -12.84
N SER A 64 -4.79 -3.89 -11.59
CA SER A 64 -6.23 -4.01 -11.28
C SER A 64 -6.96 -2.69 -11.48
N GLY A 65 -8.26 -2.79 -11.61
CA GLY A 65 -9.19 -1.67 -11.56
C GLY A 65 -10.45 -2.02 -10.75
N SER A 66 -11.45 -1.17 -10.81
CA SER A 66 -12.69 -1.38 -10.04
C SER A 66 -13.44 -2.66 -10.45
N ASN A 67 -13.32 -3.09 -11.70
CA ASN A 67 -14.12 -4.17 -12.28
C ASN A 67 -13.29 -5.30 -12.92
N PHE A 68 -11.98 -5.27 -12.77
CA PHE A 68 -11.07 -6.28 -13.31
C PHE A 68 -9.90 -6.52 -12.36
N HIS A 69 -9.38 -7.73 -12.41
CA HIS A 69 -8.28 -8.18 -11.57
C HIS A 69 -6.93 -7.79 -12.17
N GLY A 70 -5.95 -7.52 -11.30
CA GLY A 70 -4.57 -7.41 -11.72
C GLY A 70 -3.90 -8.78 -11.90
N SER A 71 -2.69 -8.76 -12.43
CA SER A 71 -1.91 -9.96 -12.73
C SER A 71 -0.60 -9.95 -11.93
N PRO A 72 -0.58 -10.48 -10.68
CA PRO A 72 0.61 -10.47 -9.82
C PRO A 72 1.84 -11.06 -10.49
N GLU A 73 1.68 -12.18 -11.20
CA GLU A 73 2.78 -12.86 -11.88
C GLU A 73 3.38 -11.99 -12.98
N GLN A 74 2.54 -11.42 -13.86
CA GLN A 74 3.01 -10.53 -14.94
C GLN A 74 3.62 -9.24 -14.40
N LEU A 75 3.11 -8.73 -13.27
CA LEU A 75 3.69 -7.57 -12.59
C LEU A 75 5.08 -7.90 -12.04
N MET A 76 5.27 -9.07 -11.43
CA MET A 76 6.55 -9.49 -10.90
C MET A 76 7.56 -9.73 -12.03
N ASP A 77 7.16 -10.43 -13.10
CA ASP A 77 8.01 -10.64 -14.27
C ASP A 77 8.45 -9.30 -14.88
N TRP A 78 7.53 -8.34 -14.95
CA TRP A 78 7.83 -7.00 -15.43
C TRP A 78 8.82 -6.26 -14.50
N VAL A 79 8.62 -6.33 -13.18
CA VAL A 79 9.54 -5.75 -12.19
C VAL A 79 10.94 -6.33 -12.35
N GLU A 80 11.07 -7.64 -12.44
CA GLU A 80 12.37 -8.31 -12.60
C GLU A 80 13.07 -7.92 -13.90
N ALA A 81 12.32 -7.78 -14.98
CA ALA A 81 12.86 -7.39 -16.28
C ALA A 81 13.42 -5.95 -16.29
N HIS A 82 12.81 -5.03 -15.53
CA HIS A 82 13.18 -3.61 -15.54
C HIS A 82 13.94 -3.15 -14.29
N ALA A 83 14.07 -4.00 -13.28
CA ALA A 83 14.82 -3.68 -12.06
C ALA A 83 16.26 -3.23 -12.32
N PRO A 84 17.02 -3.78 -13.32
CA PRO A 84 18.37 -3.30 -13.63
C PRO A 84 18.43 -1.84 -14.11
N GLU A 85 17.33 -1.27 -14.57
CA GLU A 85 17.26 0.11 -15.06
C GLU A 85 16.93 1.12 -13.95
N ALA A 86 16.60 0.64 -12.75
CA ALA A 86 16.06 1.48 -11.66
C ALA A 86 17.16 1.97 -10.71
N ASP A 87 17.13 3.26 -10.40
CA ASP A 87 17.88 3.85 -9.28
C ASP A 87 17.14 3.69 -7.94
N ALA A 88 15.83 3.50 -7.98
CA ALA A 88 14.97 3.20 -6.84
C ALA A 88 13.70 2.47 -7.30
N MET A 89 13.11 1.67 -6.42
CA MET A 89 11.84 0.99 -6.66
C MET A 89 10.80 1.44 -5.64
N VAL A 90 9.56 1.69 -6.10
CA VAL A 90 8.39 1.96 -5.25
C VAL A 90 7.31 0.95 -5.61
N LEU A 91 7.04 0.00 -4.72
CA LEU A 91 6.31 -1.21 -5.04
C LEU A 91 5.05 -1.36 -4.18
N SER A 92 3.88 -1.44 -4.81
CA SER A 92 2.66 -1.89 -4.15
C SER A 92 2.70 -3.39 -3.91
N VAL A 93 2.79 -3.80 -2.66
CA VAL A 93 2.70 -5.21 -2.28
C VAL A 93 1.31 -5.76 -2.56
N ASP A 94 0.27 -4.94 -2.40
CA ASP A 94 -1.10 -5.36 -2.73
C ASP A 94 -1.22 -5.78 -4.21
N SER A 95 -0.57 -5.06 -5.13
CA SER A 95 -0.56 -5.42 -6.55
C SER A 95 0.26 -6.67 -6.83
N LEU A 96 1.42 -6.81 -6.21
CA LEU A 96 2.34 -7.93 -6.45
C LEU A 96 1.90 -9.23 -5.76
N VAL A 97 1.09 -9.15 -4.71
CA VAL A 97 0.66 -10.34 -3.93
C VAL A 97 -0.79 -10.71 -4.23
N TYR A 98 -1.70 -9.74 -4.30
CA TYR A 98 -3.13 -10.00 -4.48
C TYR A 98 -3.64 -9.66 -5.88
N GLY A 99 -2.96 -8.78 -6.62
CA GLY A 99 -3.39 -8.21 -7.89
C GLY A 99 -3.77 -6.73 -7.77
N GLY A 100 -4.02 -6.20 -6.57
CA GLY A 100 -4.32 -4.79 -6.32
C GLY A 100 -5.21 -4.57 -5.10
N LEU A 101 -5.62 -3.31 -4.89
CA LEU A 101 -6.39 -2.92 -3.72
C LEU A 101 -7.73 -3.64 -3.58
N VAL A 102 -8.51 -3.72 -4.66
CA VAL A 102 -9.82 -4.41 -4.64
C VAL A 102 -9.61 -5.90 -4.46
N ASP A 103 -8.62 -6.47 -5.13
CA ASP A 103 -8.27 -7.88 -5.04
C ASP A 103 -7.87 -8.26 -3.61
N SER A 104 -7.10 -7.42 -2.91
CA SER A 104 -6.70 -7.66 -1.51
C SER A 104 -7.90 -7.84 -0.56
N ARG A 105 -9.07 -7.29 -0.91
CA ARG A 105 -10.31 -7.36 -0.14
C ARG A 105 -11.21 -8.54 -0.52
N LYS A 106 -10.99 -9.14 -1.69
CA LYS A 106 -11.91 -10.13 -2.29
C LYS A 106 -11.26 -11.47 -2.61
N HIS A 107 -9.92 -11.56 -2.58
CA HIS A 107 -9.21 -12.78 -2.97
C HIS A 107 -9.59 -14.01 -2.13
N ASN A 108 -9.48 -15.16 -2.76
CA ASN A 108 -9.64 -16.47 -2.13
C ASN A 108 -8.35 -17.31 -2.17
N PHE A 109 -7.20 -16.67 -2.46
CA PHE A 109 -5.92 -17.36 -2.49
C PHE A 109 -5.63 -18.05 -1.16
N ASP A 110 -4.98 -19.21 -1.23
CA ASP A 110 -4.44 -19.87 -0.04
C ASP A 110 -3.21 -19.12 0.49
N THR A 111 -2.81 -19.47 1.70
CA THR A 111 -1.67 -18.83 2.37
C THR A 111 -0.37 -19.09 1.63
N ASP A 112 -0.19 -20.28 1.08
CA ASP A 112 1.05 -20.66 0.41
C ASP A 112 1.26 -19.87 -0.88
N THR A 113 0.20 -19.66 -1.66
CA THR A 113 0.22 -18.78 -2.83
C THR A 113 0.65 -17.36 -2.46
N LEU A 114 0.04 -16.79 -1.42
CA LEU A 114 0.38 -15.42 -0.98
C LEU A 114 1.82 -15.32 -0.48
N MET A 115 2.27 -16.30 0.32
CA MET A 115 3.64 -16.34 0.84
C MET A 115 4.67 -16.59 -0.26
N ASN A 116 4.33 -17.34 -1.30
CA ASN A 116 5.20 -17.53 -2.46
C ASN A 116 5.40 -16.22 -3.21
N ARG A 117 4.31 -15.49 -3.50
CA ARG A 117 4.39 -14.18 -4.16
C ARG A 117 5.18 -13.18 -3.32
N LEU A 118 4.98 -13.18 -2.00
CA LEU A 118 5.72 -12.31 -1.09
C LEU A 118 7.22 -12.64 -1.09
N ARG A 119 7.60 -13.93 -1.12
CA ARG A 119 9.02 -14.33 -1.24
C ARG A 119 9.67 -13.79 -2.51
N ASN A 120 8.95 -13.66 -3.61
CA ASN A 120 9.48 -13.05 -4.82
C ASN A 120 9.78 -11.55 -4.61
N VAL A 121 8.91 -10.84 -3.86
CA VAL A 121 9.18 -9.43 -3.49
C VAL A 121 10.41 -9.33 -2.58
N GLU A 122 10.54 -10.22 -1.59
CA GLU A 122 11.72 -10.29 -0.70
C GLU A 122 13.01 -10.59 -1.50
N ALA A 123 12.93 -11.47 -2.49
CA ALA A 123 14.05 -11.84 -3.34
C ALA A 123 14.59 -10.65 -4.16
N LEU A 124 13.75 -9.67 -4.51
CA LEU A 124 14.20 -8.45 -5.17
C LEU A 124 15.23 -7.70 -4.29
N HIS A 125 14.98 -7.61 -2.98
CA HIS A 125 15.91 -6.96 -2.07
C HIS A 125 17.26 -7.69 -2.00
N ALA A 126 17.24 -9.01 -1.97
CA ALA A 126 18.47 -9.81 -1.99
C ALA A 126 19.26 -9.67 -3.31
N LYS A 127 18.53 -9.60 -4.44
CA LYS A 127 19.12 -9.51 -5.78
C LYS A 127 19.62 -8.11 -6.13
N TYR A 128 18.89 -7.08 -5.66
CA TYR A 128 19.15 -5.66 -5.99
C TYR A 128 19.42 -4.82 -4.74
N GLY A 129 20.14 -5.36 -3.75
CA GLY A 129 20.39 -4.72 -2.45
C GLY A 129 21.11 -3.36 -2.49
N HIS A 130 21.64 -2.96 -3.64
CA HIS A 130 22.21 -1.64 -3.88
C HIS A 130 21.17 -0.61 -4.35
N VAL A 131 19.96 -1.05 -4.73
CA VAL A 131 18.84 -0.21 -5.16
C VAL A 131 17.86 -0.04 -4.01
N PRO A 132 17.56 1.18 -3.55
CA PRO A 132 16.54 1.40 -2.53
C PRO A 132 15.17 0.89 -2.98
N ILE A 133 14.54 0.05 -2.16
CA ILE A 133 13.20 -0.50 -2.41
C ILE A 133 12.26 0.01 -1.32
N TYR A 134 11.24 0.75 -1.73
CA TYR A 134 10.16 1.25 -0.90
C TYR A 134 8.91 0.42 -1.18
N ALA A 135 8.63 -0.55 -0.33
CA ALA A 135 7.43 -1.36 -0.41
C ALA A 135 6.33 -0.75 0.47
N PHE A 136 5.11 -0.72 -0.05
CA PHE A 136 3.95 -0.30 0.72
C PHE A 136 2.80 -1.29 0.56
N SER A 137 2.03 -1.46 1.62
CA SER A 137 0.88 -2.36 1.68
C SER A 137 -0.25 -1.72 2.48
N THR A 138 -1.47 -2.16 2.22
CA THR A 138 -2.64 -1.70 2.97
C THR A 138 -3.00 -2.67 4.09
N VAL A 139 -3.48 -2.14 5.21
CA VAL A 139 -4.16 -2.93 6.23
C VAL A 139 -5.62 -3.08 5.80
N MET A 140 -6.07 -4.31 5.61
CA MET A 140 -7.47 -4.58 5.26
C MET A 140 -8.40 -3.97 6.32
N ARG A 141 -9.19 -3.00 5.88
CA ARG A 141 -10.14 -2.29 6.76
C ARG A 141 -11.27 -3.20 7.25
N SER A 142 -11.84 -2.86 8.39
CA SER A 142 -13.15 -3.40 8.78
C SER A 142 -14.22 -2.73 7.91
N PRO A 143 -15.23 -3.47 7.42
CA PRO A 143 -16.29 -2.90 6.59
C PRO A 143 -17.12 -1.92 7.40
N TRP A 144 -17.32 -0.72 6.89
CA TRP A 144 -18.29 0.25 7.44
C TRP A 144 -19.55 0.28 6.57
N THR A 145 -19.33 0.41 5.28
CA THR A 145 -20.36 0.33 4.25
C THR A 145 -19.80 -0.45 3.08
N GLY A 146 -20.57 -1.36 2.51
CA GLY A 146 -20.17 -2.11 1.32
C GLY A 146 -20.27 -1.24 0.07
N GLY A 147 -19.26 -1.30 -0.80
CA GLY A 147 -19.30 -0.77 -2.15
C GLY A 147 -19.54 -1.90 -3.14
N LYS A 148 -20.58 -1.78 -3.99
CA LYS A 148 -20.87 -2.81 -4.99
C LYS A 148 -19.66 -3.02 -5.91
N GLY A 149 -19.21 -4.27 -6.02
CA GLY A 149 -18.11 -4.68 -6.88
C GLY A 149 -16.71 -4.51 -6.29
N VAL A 150 -16.49 -3.58 -5.34
CA VAL A 150 -15.17 -3.31 -4.76
C VAL A 150 -14.91 -3.99 -3.41
N GLU A 151 -15.90 -4.72 -2.92
CA GLU A 151 -15.85 -5.51 -1.68
C GLU A 151 -16.76 -6.74 -1.83
N PRO A 152 -16.65 -7.76 -0.96
CA PRO A 152 -17.59 -8.87 -0.93
C PRO A 152 -19.04 -8.39 -0.80
N ASP A 153 -19.94 -8.97 -1.59
CA ASP A 153 -21.34 -8.50 -1.67
C ASP A 153 -22.09 -8.56 -0.34
N TYR A 154 -21.73 -9.48 0.55
CA TYR A 154 -22.37 -9.57 1.87
C TYR A 154 -22.08 -8.35 2.76
N TYR A 155 -21.08 -7.51 2.44
CA TYR A 155 -20.83 -6.26 3.16
C TYR A 155 -21.97 -5.25 2.97
N LEU A 156 -22.70 -5.31 1.86
CA LEU A 156 -23.88 -4.46 1.65
C LEU A 156 -24.92 -4.67 2.74
N LYS A 157 -25.05 -5.88 3.24
CA LYS A 157 -26.05 -6.24 4.26
C LYS A 157 -25.46 -6.28 5.67
N PHE A 158 -24.28 -6.85 5.83
CA PHE A 158 -23.70 -7.15 7.14
C PHE A 158 -22.44 -6.32 7.45
N GLY A 159 -22.06 -5.37 6.60
CA GLY A 159 -20.82 -4.59 6.77
C GLY A 159 -20.81 -3.81 8.08
N ASN A 160 -21.90 -3.14 8.44
CA ASN A 160 -22.00 -2.41 9.71
C ASN A 160 -21.92 -3.33 10.93
N ASP A 161 -22.55 -4.50 10.87
CA ASP A 161 -22.48 -5.48 11.96
C ASP A 161 -21.06 -6.04 12.12
N ILE A 162 -20.38 -6.34 11.01
CA ILE A 162 -18.97 -6.80 11.05
C ILE A 162 -18.05 -5.69 11.57
N TYR A 163 -18.28 -4.43 11.19
CA TYR A 163 -17.53 -3.29 11.71
C TYR A 163 -17.71 -3.15 13.23
N GLU A 164 -18.95 -3.19 13.71
CA GLU A 164 -19.28 -3.10 15.12
C GLU A 164 -18.64 -4.26 15.90
N LEU A 165 -18.75 -5.48 15.37
CA LEU A 165 -18.12 -6.67 15.97
C LEU A 165 -16.60 -6.49 16.07
N ALA A 166 -15.96 -5.99 15.01
CA ALA A 166 -14.52 -5.74 14.98
C ALA A 166 -14.10 -4.65 16.00
N ALA A 167 -14.90 -3.59 16.15
CA ALA A 167 -14.63 -2.53 17.13
C ALA A 167 -14.75 -3.04 18.56
N LEU A 168 -15.79 -3.82 18.87
CA LEU A 168 -15.97 -4.44 20.18
C LEU A 168 -14.89 -5.49 20.48
N GLN A 169 -14.47 -6.27 19.48
CA GLN A 169 -13.35 -7.20 19.61
C GLN A 169 -12.04 -6.46 19.93
N ASN A 170 -11.72 -5.40 19.16
CA ASN A 170 -10.52 -4.60 19.42
C ASN A 170 -10.52 -4.00 20.83
N LYS A 171 -11.67 -3.55 21.31
CA LYS A 171 -11.81 -3.10 22.70
C LYS A 171 -11.59 -4.24 23.70
N ALA A 172 -12.15 -5.42 23.45
CA ALA A 172 -11.98 -6.59 24.32
C ALA A 172 -10.52 -7.07 24.38
N ASP A 173 -9.75 -6.86 23.32
CA ASP A 173 -8.32 -7.23 23.27
C ASP A 173 -7.43 -6.30 24.10
N THR A 174 -7.90 -5.08 24.40
CA THR A 174 -7.14 -4.03 25.09
C THR A 174 -7.74 -3.60 26.43
N GLU A 175 -9.04 -3.81 26.63
CA GLU A 175 -9.80 -3.34 27.78
C GLU A 175 -10.84 -4.39 28.22
N VAL A 176 -11.47 -4.15 29.35
CA VAL A 176 -12.60 -4.96 29.82
C VAL A 176 -13.91 -4.38 29.26
N LEU A 177 -14.66 -5.21 28.55
CA LEU A 177 -16.00 -4.80 28.08
C LEU A 177 -16.98 -4.66 29.25
N THR A 178 -17.81 -3.62 29.20
CA THR A 178 -18.96 -3.50 30.11
C THR A 178 -19.98 -4.64 29.86
N PRO A 179 -20.88 -4.92 30.81
CA PRO A 179 -21.96 -5.91 30.60
C PRO A 179 -22.81 -5.61 29.36
N GLU A 180 -23.11 -4.34 29.11
CA GLU A 180 -23.89 -3.86 27.95
C GLU A 180 -23.13 -4.10 26.65
N GLU A 181 -21.83 -3.76 26.59
CA GLU A 181 -20.96 -3.99 25.42
C GLU A 181 -20.82 -5.47 25.12
N ARG A 182 -20.67 -6.30 26.15
CA ARG A 182 -20.62 -7.76 25.99
C ARG A 182 -21.94 -8.32 25.44
N SER A 183 -23.07 -7.85 25.97
CA SER A 183 -24.39 -8.23 25.47
C SER A 183 -24.58 -7.82 24.01
N ARG A 184 -24.11 -6.63 23.66
CA ARG A 184 -24.14 -6.10 22.30
C ARG A 184 -23.24 -6.92 21.37
N TRP A 185 -22.04 -7.28 21.80
CA TRP A 185 -21.13 -8.14 21.03
C TRP A 185 -21.78 -9.48 20.64
N PHE A 186 -22.39 -10.17 21.62
CA PHE A 186 -23.11 -11.41 21.34
C PHE A 186 -24.33 -11.22 20.45
N ALA A 187 -25.05 -10.10 20.59
CA ALA A 187 -26.19 -9.79 19.73
C ALA A 187 -25.77 -9.56 18.27
N VAL A 188 -24.69 -8.79 18.04
CA VAL A 188 -24.14 -8.53 16.70
C VAL A 188 -23.61 -9.82 16.09
N MET A 189 -22.84 -10.61 16.84
CA MET A 189 -22.30 -11.89 16.36
C MET A 189 -23.40 -12.83 15.82
N ARG A 190 -24.58 -12.84 16.45
CA ARG A 190 -25.71 -13.68 16.04
C ARG A 190 -26.44 -13.17 14.79
N ARG A 191 -26.30 -11.88 14.43
CA ARG A 191 -26.92 -11.31 13.24
C ARG A 191 -26.18 -11.64 11.96
N VAL A 192 -24.88 -11.84 12.04
CA VAL A 192 -24.04 -12.12 10.87
C VAL A 192 -23.92 -13.64 10.69
N PRO A 193 -24.28 -14.20 9.54
CA PRO A 193 -24.07 -15.62 9.26
C PRO A 193 -22.61 -16.02 9.45
N LEU A 194 -22.40 -17.19 10.07
CA LEU A 194 -21.07 -17.67 10.44
C LEU A 194 -20.10 -17.76 9.25
N GLU A 195 -20.60 -18.14 8.10
CA GLU A 195 -19.85 -18.23 6.84
C GLU A 195 -19.21 -16.90 6.45
N TYR A 196 -19.91 -15.77 6.61
CA TYR A 196 -19.41 -14.43 6.29
C TYR A 196 -18.39 -13.94 7.32
N LEU A 197 -18.60 -14.24 8.60
CA LEU A 197 -17.62 -13.97 9.64
C LEU A 197 -16.31 -14.75 9.38
N GLN A 198 -16.44 -16.03 9.06
CA GLN A 198 -15.29 -16.88 8.76
C GLN A 198 -14.54 -16.41 7.51
N ASP A 199 -15.24 -16.01 6.44
CA ASP A 199 -14.65 -15.46 5.23
C ASP A 199 -13.86 -14.18 5.55
N TRP A 200 -14.48 -13.25 6.26
CA TRP A 200 -13.85 -11.99 6.65
C TRP A 200 -12.62 -12.19 7.53
N TYR A 201 -12.73 -13.01 8.59
CA TYR A 201 -11.61 -13.28 9.50
C TYR A 201 -10.46 -14.00 8.80
N LYS A 202 -10.72 -15.05 8.03
CA LYS A 202 -9.71 -15.80 7.30
C LYS A 202 -8.94 -14.91 6.32
N ARG A 203 -9.64 -14.08 5.56
CA ARG A 203 -9.00 -13.15 4.62
C ARG A 203 -8.15 -12.13 5.35
N ARG A 204 -8.69 -11.52 6.40
CA ARG A 204 -7.96 -10.57 7.24
C ARG A 204 -6.71 -11.20 7.87
N GLN A 205 -6.78 -12.41 8.38
CA GLN A 205 -5.62 -13.13 8.94
C GLN A 205 -4.54 -13.36 7.89
N LYS A 206 -4.90 -13.76 6.67
CA LYS A 206 -3.95 -13.94 5.58
C LYS A 206 -3.27 -12.62 5.21
N ASN A 207 -4.03 -11.54 5.07
CA ASN A 207 -3.47 -10.23 4.77
C ASN A 207 -2.56 -9.71 5.89
N MET A 208 -2.94 -9.93 7.13
CA MET A 208 -2.09 -9.60 8.28
C MET A 208 -0.79 -10.41 8.28
N ALA A 209 -0.83 -11.69 7.94
CA ALA A 209 0.37 -12.52 7.84
C ALA A 209 1.34 -12.00 6.76
N VAL A 210 0.82 -11.54 5.61
CA VAL A 210 1.62 -10.87 4.58
C VAL A 210 2.25 -9.58 5.13
N ASN A 211 1.46 -8.73 5.78
CA ASN A 211 1.95 -7.46 6.33
C ASN A 211 2.99 -7.65 7.44
N TYR A 212 2.80 -8.61 8.35
CA TYR A 212 3.77 -8.91 9.40
C TYR A 212 5.12 -9.40 8.86
N ARG A 213 5.11 -10.08 7.73
CA ARG A 213 6.35 -10.56 7.13
C ARG A 213 7.13 -9.49 6.37
N LEU A 214 6.47 -8.39 5.99
CA LEU A 214 7.09 -7.24 5.32
C LEU A 214 7.87 -6.32 6.27
N ILE A 215 7.56 -6.38 7.57
CA ILE A 215 8.17 -5.57 8.63
C ILE A 215 9.40 -6.29 9.20
#